data_c8aa4f0b4b186094c9a2ee9103a5ffcf
#
_entry.id   c8aa4f0b4b186094c9a2ee9103a5ffcf
#
_cell.length_a   1.000
_cell.length_b   1.000
_cell.length_c   1.000
_cell.angle_alpha   90.00
_cell.angle_beta   90.00
_cell.angle_gamma   90.00
#
_symmetry.space_group_name_H-M   'P 1'
#
loop_
_entity.id
_entity.type
_entity.pdbx_description
1 polymer ?
#
loop_
_entity_poly.entity_id
_entity_poly.type
_entity_poly.pdbx_seq_one_letter_code
_entity_poly.pdbx_strand_id
1 'polypeptide(L)'
;ELPFIAEVIQVVPDENKWTGPIERLMRSISLTIIVPSKLSDKAEAYLEDNHLGEKISIVCPQSVSKEIKFDEDSVVAKLAFRTELEKSRLKWLRAFLYEKFPHLCFEQRGKKYDSIANALTLEGLVKTEGMIIEKDDTFFLEDASNWVTGWDVSPKQKTLDDSLTKWREEVDR
;
A
#
# COMPACT_ATOMS: atom_id res chain seq x y z
N GLU A 1 -16.01 8.19 -10.65
CA GLU A 1 -15.33 6.97 -10.23
C GLU A 1 -14.66 7.23 -8.89
N LEU A 2 -14.70 6.26 -7.97
CA LEU A 2 -14.06 6.35 -6.67
C LEU A 2 -12.78 5.52 -6.72
N PRO A 3 -11.58 6.11 -6.49
CA PRO A 3 -10.33 5.38 -6.59
C PRO A 3 -10.06 4.53 -5.34
N PHE A 4 -9.36 3.41 -5.52
CA PHE A 4 -8.69 2.72 -4.44
C PHE A 4 -7.41 3.46 -4.02
N ILE A 5 -6.97 3.26 -2.78
CA ILE A 5 -5.67 3.78 -2.32
C ILE A 5 -4.55 3.29 -3.25
N ALA A 6 -4.58 2.02 -3.64
CA ALA A 6 -3.62 1.40 -4.56
C ALA A 6 -3.44 2.15 -5.89
N GLU A 7 -4.51 2.75 -6.42
CA GLU A 7 -4.48 3.46 -7.72
C GLU A 7 -3.86 4.85 -7.65
N VAL A 8 -3.63 5.36 -6.44
CA VAL A 8 -3.16 6.73 -6.21
C VAL A 8 -1.80 6.82 -5.53
N ILE A 9 -1.20 5.67 -5.21
CA ILE A 9 0.15 5.55 -4.64
C ILE A 9 1.01 4.59 -5.47
N GLN A 10 2.32 4.81 -5.44
CA GLN A 10 3.31 3.93 -6.08
C GLN A 10 4.65 4.10 -5.36
N VAL A 11 5.45 3.05 -5.26
CA VAL A 11 6.84 3.20 -4.79
C VAL A 11 7.62 4.01 -5.82
N VAL A 12 8.43 4.97 -5.36
CA VAL A 12 9.25 5.79 -6.27
C VAL A 12 10.29 4.91 -7.01
N PRO A 13 10.58 5.17 -8.29
CA PRO A 13 11.45 4.32 -9.10
C PRO A 13 12.83 4.06 -8.49
N ASP A 14 13.42 5.08 -7.86
CA ASP A 14 14.75 4.98 -7.23
C ASP A 14 14.75 4.08 -5.97
N GLU A 15 13.58 3.74 -5.45
CA GLU A 15 13.38 2.92 -4.27
C GLU A 15 12.69 1.57 -4.57
N ASN A 16 12.75 1.10 -5.80
CA ASN A 16 12.06 -0.11 -6.27
C ASN A 16 12.34 -1.36 -5.44
N LYS A 17 13.50 -1.44 -4.77
CA LYS A 17 13.83 -2.53 -3.83
C LYS A 17 12.81 -2.66 -2.69
N TRP A 18 12.08 -1.59 -2.38
CA TRP A 18 11.08 -1.55 -1.32
C TRP A 18 9.67 -1.93 -1.80
N THR A 19 9.46 -2.15 -3.10
CA THR A 19 8.12 -2.41 -3.63
C THR A 19 7.48 -3.63 -2.97
N GLY A 20 8.12 -4.79 -3.01
CA GLY A 20 7.58 -6.00 -2.39
C GLY A 20 7.30 -5.87 -0.88
N PRO A 21 8.27 -5.42 -0.06
CA PRO A 21 8.04 -5.18 1.36
C PRO A 21 6.90 -4.21 1.65
N ILE A 22 6.79 -3.09 0.92
CA ILE A 22 5.73 -2.10 1.08
C ILE A 22 4.37 -2.65 0.63
N GLU A 23 4.32 -3.36 -0.50
CA GLU A 23 3.11 -4.05 -0.97
C GLU A 23 2.56 -5.00 0.08
N ARG A 24 3.42 -5.81 0.69
CA ARG A 24 3.05 -6.72 1.77
C ARG A 24 2.53 -5.98 2.99
N LEU A 25 3.24 -4.97 3.47
CA LEU A 25 2.85 -4.16 4.62
C LEU A 25 1.50 -3.46 4.42
N MET A 26 1.29 -2.89 3.22
CA MET A 26 0.12 -2.07 2.93
C MET A 26 -1.05 -2.84 2.32
N ARG A 27 -0.92 -4.14 2.08
CA ARG A 27 -1.91 -4.96 1.37
C ARG A 27 -3.34 -4.79 1.89
N SER A 28 -3.52 -4.76 3.20
CA SER A 28 -4.84 -4.65 3.82
C SER A 28 -5.55 -3.33 3.56
N ILE A 29 -4.79 -2.25 3.30
CA ILE A 29 -5.35 -0.91 3.09
C ILE A 29 -5.36 -0.51 1.63
N SER A 30 -4.53 -1.12 0.80
CA SER A 30 -4.38 -0.77 -0.62
C SER A 30 -5.71 -0.87 -1.40
N LEU A 31 -6.57 -1.82 -1.05
CA LEU A 31 -7.89 -2.02 -1.64
C LEU A 31 -9.01 -1.24 -0.93
N THR A 32 -8.68 -0.24 -0.12
CA THR A 32 -9.66 0.67 0.49
C THR A 32 -10.05 1.75 -0.51
N ILE A 33 -11.36 1.98 -0.65
CA ILE A 33 -11.93 3.00 -1.55
C ILE A 33 -11.88 4.36 -0.88
N ILE A 34 -11.38 5.38 -1.58
CA ILE A 34 -11.39 6.77 -1.11
C ILE A 34 -12.72 7.41 -1.50
N VAL A 35 -13.55 7.67 -0.49
CA VAL A 35 -14.89 8.27 -0.68
C VAL A 35 -14.83 9.75 -0.30
N PRO A 36 -15.22 10.68 -1.19
CA PRO A 36 -15.33 12.10 -0.83
C PRO A 36 -16.27 12.31 0.36
N SER A 37 -15.93 13.23 1.30
CA SER A 37 -16.72 13.45 2.53
C SER A 37 -18.20 13.75 2.27
N LYS A 38 -18.53 14.42 1.16
CA LYS A 38 -19.92 14.67 0.74
C LYS A 38 -20.73 13.42 0.39
N LEU A 39 -20.07 12.29 0.18
CA LEU A 39 -20.69 11.00 -0.16
C LEU A 39 -20.57 9.98 0.99
N SER A 40 -19.93 10.35 2.11
CA SER A 40 -19.68 9.47 3.26
C SER A 40 -20.96 8.78 3.73
N ASP A 41 -21.96 9.57 4.11
CA ASP A 41 -23.22 9.06 4.68
C ASP A 41 -23.95 8.10 3.71
N LYS A 42 -23.89 8.44 2.39
CA LYS A 42 -24.51 7.58 1.36
C LYS A 42 -23.74 6.28 1.19
N ALA A 43 -22.41 6.32 1.25
CA ALA A 43 -21.59 5.13 1.14
C ALA A 43 -21.76 4.22 2.36
N GLU A 44 -21.80 4.79 3.54
CA GLU A 44 -22.02 4.05 4.79
C GLU A 44 -23.41 3.38 4.78
N ALA A 45 -24.48 4.14 4.47
CA ALA A 45 -25.83 3.58 4.35
C ALA A 45 -25.90 2.46 3.30
N TYR A 46 -25.25 2.64 2.15
CA TYR A 46 -25.21 1.59 1.12
C TYR A 46 -24.53 0.31 1.61
N LEU A 47 -23.43 0.42 2.37
CA LEU A 47 -22.73 -0.73 2.93
C LEU A 47 -23.56 -1.43 4.01
N GLU A 48 -24.30 -0.68 4.82
CA GLU A 48 -25.18 -1.23 5.87
C GLU A 48 -26.40 -1.95 5.29
N ASP A 49 -27.03 -1.35 4.28
CA ASP A 49 -28.29 -1.82 3.72
C ASP A 49 -28.12 -3.00 2.73
N ASN A 50 -26.88 -3.30 2.29
CA ASN A 50 -26.65 -4.30 1.25
C ASN A 50 -25.66 -5.38 1.68
N HIS A 51 -26.04 -6.64 1.47
CA HIS A 51 -25.12 -7.78 1.59
C HIS A 51 -24.30 -7.92 0.29
N LEU A 52 -23.02 -7.53 0.33
CA LEU A 52 -22.18 -7.44 -0.87
C LEU A 52 -21.38 -8.71 -1.16
N GLY A 53 -21.44 -9.71 -0.27
CA GLY A 53 -20.70 -10.97 -0.42
C GLY A 53 -19.20 -10.90 -0.25
N GLU A 54 -18.63 -9.68 -0.12
CA GLU A 54 -17.20 -9.40 -0.06
C GLU A 54 -16.89 -8.38 1.04
N LYS A 55 -15.62 -8.39 1.52
CA LYS A 55 -15.13 -7.36 2.44
C LYS A 55 -14.83 -6.08 1.67
N ILE A 56 -15.60 -5.03 1.89
CA ILE A 56 -15.35 -3.70 1.33
C ILE A 56 -14.92 -2.75 2.45
N SER A 57 -13.85 -2.00 2.20
CA SER A 57 -13.36 -0.95 3.10
C SER A 57 -13.44 0.40 2.39
N ILE A 58 -13.95 1.40 3.09
CA ILE A 58 -13.97 2.79 2.62
C ILE A 58 -13.20 3.67 3.58
N VAL A 59 -12.67 4.78 3.08
CA VAL A 59 -12.07 5.83 3.89
C VAL A 59 -12.49 7.20 3.36
N CYS A 60 -12.85 8.10 4.29
CA CYS A 60 -13.31 9.43 3.96
C CYS A 60 -12.23 10.46 4.32
N PRO A 61 -11.71 11.25 3.34
CA PRO A 61 -10.75 12.29 3.60
C PRO A 61 -11.25 13.31 4.63
N GLN A 62 -10.40 13.60 5.61
CA GLN A 62 -10.65 14.63 6.62
C GLN A 62 -9.73 15.84 6.39
N SER A 63 -10.07 16.99 6.95
CA SER A 63 -9.20 18.15 6.89
C SER A 63 -7.97 17.95 7.77
N VAL A 64 -6.78 18.15 7.19
CA VAL A 64 -5.50 18.11 7.92
C VAL A 64 -5.00 19.53 8.10
N SER A 65 -5.00 20.01 9.34
CA SER A 65 -4.59 21.37 9.67
C SER A 65 -3.08 21.57 9.69
N LYS A 66 -2.31 20.54 10.09
CA LYS A 66 -0.84 20.62 10.20
C LYS A 66 -0.15 19.92 9.05
N GLU A 67 0.98 20.48 8.62
CA GLU A 67 1.90 19.80 7.73
C GLU A 67 2.70 18.78 8.55
N ILE A 68 2.70 17.53 8.11
CA ILE A 68 3.48 16.46 8.76
C ILE A 68 4.84 16.39 8.08
N LYS A 69 5.90 16.48 8.87
CA LYS A 69 7.25 16.17 8.42
C LYS A 69 7.45 14.67 8.54
N PHE A 70 7.77 14.05 7.43
CA PHE A 70 8.09 12.62 7.35
C PHE A 70 9.59 12.42 7.53
N ASP A 71 9.97 11.32 8.19
CA ASP A 71 11.34 10.83 8.19
C ASP A 71 11.67 10.32 6.76
N GLU A 72 12.87 10.63 6.27
CA GLU A 72 13.33 10.22 4.92
C GLU A 72 13.38 8.69 4.77
N ASP A 73 13.61 7.98 5.87
CA ASP A 73 13.60 6.53 5.91
C ASP A 73 12.18 5.95 6.08
N SER A 74 11.13 6.76 6.22
CA SER A 74 9.77 6.24 6.41
C SER A 74 9.22 5.58 5.14
N VAL A 75 8.33 4.61 5.33
CA VAL A 75 7.57 3.97 4.24
C VAL A 75 6.90 5.03 3.36
N VAL A 76 6.28 6.06 3.95
CA VAL A 76 5.56 7.10 3.21
C VAL A 76 6.50 7.98 2.38
N ALA A 77 7.75 8.18 2.83
CA ALA A 77 8.76 8.92 2.06
C ALA A 77 9.18 8.17 0.79
N LYS A 78 8.99 6.85 0.74
CA LYS A 78 9.29 6.02 -0.43
C LYS A 78 8.14 5.92 -1.42
N LEU A 79 7.02 6.62 -1.15
CA LEU A 79 5.84 6.62 -2.02
C LEU A 79 5.75 7.89 -2.88
N ALA A 80 5.50 7.70 -4.16
CA ALA A 80 4.95 8.71 -5.04
C ALA A 80 3.42 8.70 -4.94
N PHE A 81 2.82 9.86 -5.17
CA PHE A 81 1.38 10.05 -5.13
C PHE A 81 0.90 10.64 -6.45
N ARG A 82 -0.23 10.16 -6.92
CA ARG A 82 -0.81 10.60 -8.18
C ARG A 82 -1.15 12.09 -8.14
N THR A 83 -0.63 12.86 -9.09
CA THR A 83 -0.70 14.33 -9.08
C THR A 83 -2.08 14.89 -9.44
N GLU A 84 -2.94 14.09 -10.06
CA GLU A 84 -4.32 14.46 -10.42
C GLU A 84 -5.24 14.56 -9.20
N LEU A 85 -4.79 14.06 -8.03
CA LEU A 85 -5.52 14.27 -6.79
C LEU A 85 -5.43 15.73 -6.34
N GLU A 86 -6.55 16.24 -5.86
CA GLU A 86 -6.61 17.56 -5.23
C GLU A 86 -5.59 17.69 -4.09
N LYS A 87 -4.91 18.82 -3.99
CA LYS A 87 -3.83 19.07 -3.00
C LYS A 87 -4.23 18.76 -1.56
N SER A 88 -5.47 19.07 -1.19
CA SER A 88 -6.04 18.78 0.12
C SER A 88 -6.12 17.28 0.39
N ARG A 89 -6.53 16.50 -0.60
CA ARG A 89 -6.61 15.03 -0.53
C ARG A 89 -5.23 14.40 -0.48
N LEU A 90 -4.28 14.92 -1.25
CA LEU A 90 -2.88 14.47 -1.20
C LEU A 90 -2.28 14.67 0.20
N LYS A 91 -2.50 15.85 0.78
CA LYS A 91 -2.01 16.17 2.13
C LYS A 91 -2.62 15.22 3.16
N TRP A 92 -3.93 15.01 3.07
CA TRP A 92 -4.63 14.07 3.94
C TRP A 92 -4.13 12.63 3.75
N LEU A 93 -4.01 12.15 2.51
CA LEU A 93 -3.61 10.77 2.24
C LEU A 93 -2.20 10.47 2.78
N ARG A 94 -1.26 11.39 2.60
CA ARG A 94 0.08 11.28 3.18
C ARG A 94 0.04 11.18 4.70
N ALA A 95 -0.74 12.06 5.34
CA ALA A 95 -0.91 12.07 6.80
C ALA A 95 -1.53 10.75 7.29
N PHE A 96 -2.58 10.30 6.64
CA PHE A 96 -3.29 9.06 6.94
C PHE A 96 -2.38 7.84 6.82
N LEU A 97 -1.61 7.73 5.71
CA LEU A 97 -0.70 6.62 5.52
C LEU A 97 0.46 6.63 6.52
N TYR A 98 0.98 7.80 6.87
CA TYR A 98 2.03 7.91 7.89
C TYR A 98 1.54 7.52 9.28
N GLU A 99 0.31 7.86 9.62
CA GLU A 99 -0.31 7.43 10.89
C GLU A 99 -0.54 5.92 10.94
N LYS A 100 -0.99 5.34 9.83
CA LYS A 100 -1.23 3.89 9.72
C LYS A 100 0.05 3.07 9.61
N PHE A 101 1.06 3.60 8.95
CA PHE A 101 2.33 2.94 8.68
C PHE A 101 3.53 3.81 9.11
N PRO A 102 3.70 4.05 10.43
CA PRO A 102 4.81 4.85 10.95
C PRO A 102 6.14 4.09 10.90
N HIS A 103 6.29 3.13 10.00
CA HIS A 103 7.44 2.25 9.90
C HIS A 103 8.60 2.94 9.20
N LEU A 104 9.80 2.77 9.75
CA LEU A 104 11.05 3.14 9.11
C LEU A 104 11.63 1.93 8.37
N CYS A 105 12.20 2.20 7.20
CA CYS A 105 12.78 1.20 6.30
C CYS A 105 14.25 0.94 6.65
N PHE A 106 14.62 -0.32 6.80
CA PHE A 106 15.99 -0.77 7.10
C PHE A 106 16.41 -1.85 6.11
N GLU A 107 17.53 -1.68 5.44
CA GLU A 107 18.07 -2.72 4.55
C GLU A 107 18.41 -3.98 5.32
N GLN A 108 18.94 -3.84 6.52
CA GLN A 108 19.33 -4.94 7.40
C GLN A 108 19.00 -4.62 8.86
N ARG A 109 18.83 -5.67 9.64
CA ARG A 109 18.73 -5.55 11.09
C ARG A 109 20.05 -5.10 11.69
N GLY A 110 19.98 -4.28 12.74
CA GLY A 110 21.13 -3.80 13.46
C GLY A 110 20.70 -2.93 14.64
N LYS A 111 21.63 -2.32 15.35
CA LYS A 111 21.36 -1.53 16.56
C LYS A 111 20.31 -0.44 16.36
N LYS A 112 20.32 0.25 15.20
CA LYS A 112 19.32 1.27 14.88
C LYS A 112 17.93 0.65 14.74
N TYR A 113 17.81 -0.49 14.02
CA TYR A 113 16.56 -1.24 13.90
C TYR A 113 16.04 -1.69 15.28
N ASP A 114 16.92 -2.20 16.15
CA ASP A 114 16.53 -2.72 17.45
C ASP A 114 15.92 -1.63 18.36
N SER A 115 16.36 -0.39 18.23
CA SER A 115 15.88 0.78 19.00
C SER A 115 14.57 1.40 18.47
N ILE A 116 14.12 1.06 17.26
CA ILE A 116 12.94 1.63 16.64
C ILE A 116 11.69 0.79 16.93
N ALA A 117 10.57 1.46 17.26
CA ALA A 117 9.31 0.78 17.58
C ALA A 117 8.60 0.22 16.33
N ASN A 118 8.66 0.94 15.20
CA ASN A 118 8.00 0.54 13.97
C ASN A 118 9.02 0.49 12.84
N ALA A 119 9.29 -0.69 12.31
CA ALA A 119 10.33 -0.92 11.32
C ALA A 119 9.91 -1.94 10.26
N LEU A 120 10.39 -1.73 9.04
CA LEU A 120 10.24 -2.64 7.91
C LEU A 120 11.62 -2.97 7.35
N THR A 121 11.89 -4.25 7.06
CA THR A 121 13.15 -4.66 6.40
C THR A 121 12.91 -5.03 4.93
N LEU A 122 13.99 -5.09 4.14
CA LEU A 122 13.93 -5.57 2.75
C LEU A 122 13.42 -7.00 2.64
N GLU A 123 13.68 -7.84 3.63
CA GLU A 123 13.18 -9.21 3.70
C GLU A 123 11.70 -9.30 4.15
N GLY A 124 11.01 -8.15 4.27
CA GLY A 124 9.60 -8.08 4.64
C GLY A 124 9.32 -8.39 6.11
N LEU A 125 10.33 -8.30 6.99
CA LEU A 125 10.09 -8.38 8.42
C LEU A 125 9.49 -7.05 8.90
N VAL A 126 8.34 -7.12 9.54
CA VAL A 126 7.62 -5.98 10.11
C VAL A 126 7.75 -6.00 11.61
N LYS A 127 8.09 -4.88 12.22
CA LYS A 127 8.09 -4.67 13.66
C LYS A 127 7.12 -3.54 14.00
N THR A 128 6.18 -3.80 14.87
CA THR A 128 5.12 -2.85 15.26
C THR A 128 5.14 -2.65 16.77
N GLU A 129 5.08 -1.39 17.21
CA GLU A 129 5.05 -0.98 18.63
C GLU A 129 6.20 -1.55 19.47
N GLY A 130 7.29 -1.94 18.84
CA GLY A 130 8.46 -2.52 19.50
C GLY A 130 8.30 -3.97 20.00
N MET A 131 7.10 -4.52 19.94
CA MET A 131 6.74 -5.82 20.53
C MET A 131 6.33 -6.87 19.51
N ILE A 132 5.54 -6.48 18.50
CA ILE A 132 5.02 -7.41 17.51
C ILE A 132 6.04 -7.49 16.37
N ILE A 133 6.49 -8.69 16.05
CA ILE A 133 7.39 -8.97 14.94
C ILE A 133 6.72 -10.00 14.06
N GLU A 134 6.45 -9.62 12.80
CA GLU A 134 5.73 -10.43 11.84
C GLU A 134 6.52 -10.57 10.55
N LYS A 135 6.42 -11.74 9.94
CA LYS A 135 6.89 -12.00 8.59
C LYS A 135 5.84 -12.87 7.89
N ASP A 136 5.26 -12.34 6.83
CA ASP A 136 4.31 -13.06 6.00
C ASP A 136 5.02 -13.58 4.75
N ASP A 137 5.28 -14.87 4.68
CA ASP A 137 5.90 -15.52 3.54
C ASP A 137 4.86 -16.24 2.64
N THR A 138 3.57 -15.91 2.77
CA THR A 138 2.50 -16.45 1.92
C THR A 138 2.71 -16.11 0.44
N PHE A 139 3.32 -14.95 0.18
CA PHE A 139 3.65 -14.47 -1.17
C PHE A 139 5.12 -14.08 -1.25
N PHE A 140 5.75 -14.39 -2.37
CA PHE A 140 7.11 -13.91 -2.66
C PHE A 140 7.07 -12.39 -2.86
N LEU A 141 8.01 -11.68 -2.22
CA LEU A 141 8.12 -10.21 -2.31
C LEU A 141 8.39 -9.73 -3.74
N GLU A 142 9.10 -10.53 -4.52
CA GLU A 142 9.52 -10.22 -5.89
C GLU A 142 8.46 -10.55 -6.94
N ASP A 143 7.38 -11.23 -6.54
CA ASP A 143 6.30 -11.61 -7.47
C ASP A 143 5.36 -10.43 -7.71
N ALA A 144 5.61 -9.72 -8.81
CA ALA A 144 4.81 -8.57 -9.23
C ALA A 144 3.32 -8.90 -9.48
N SER A 145 2.96 -10.16 -9.69
CA SER A 145 1.55 -10.56 -9.85
C SER A 145 0.72 -10.31 -8.58
N ASN A 146 1.39 -10.27 -7.42
CA ASN A 146 0.78 -10.02 -6.12
C ASN A 146 0.71 -8.52 -5.75
N TRP A 147 1.38 -7.65 -6.49
CA TRP A 147 1.39 -6.22 -6.22
C TRP A 147 0.08 -5.57 -6.66
N VAL A 148 -0.43 -4.66 -5.86
CA VAL A 148 -1.71 -3.99 -6.11
C VAL A 148 -1.55 -2.48 -6.26
N THR A 149 -0.45 -1.89 -5.72
CA THR A 149 -0.22 -0.46 -5.81
C THR A 149 0.40 -0.06 -7.16
N GLY A 150 0.13 1.16 -7.57
CA GLY A 150 0.68 1.77 -8.77
C GLY A 150 -0.37 2.01 -9.86
N TRP A 151 -0.14 3.09 -10.59
CA TRP A 151 -0.94 3.45 -11.77
C TRP A 151 -0.33 2.94 -13.07
N ASP A 152 0.93 2.47 -13.04
CA ASP A 152 1.54 1.75 -14.16
C ASP A 152 1.35 0.24 -13.96
N VAL A 153 0.39 -0.31 -14.69
CA VAL A 153 0.05 -1.74 -14.65
C VAL A 153 0.87 -2.57 -15.64
N SER A 154 1.72 -1.96 -16.47
CA SER A 154 2.47 -2.64 -17.53
C SER A 154 3.37 -3.76 -17.02
N PRO A 155 4.12 -3.61 -15.90
CA PRO A 155 4.95 -4.70 -15.37
C PRO A 155 4.12 -5.90 -14.93
N LYS A 156 2.98 -5.66 -14.29
CA LYS A 156 2.06 -6.70 -13.85
C LYS A 156 1.42 -7.43 -15.03
N GLN A 157 0.98 -6.69 -16.03
CA GLN A 157 0.39 -7.25 -17.24
C GLN A 157 1.37 -8.17 -17.94
N LYS A 158 2.63 -7.75 -18.10
CA LYS A 158 3.68 -8.57 -18.67
C LYS A 158 3.89 -9.88 -17.89
N THR A 159 3.96 -9.82 -16.56
CA THR A 159 4.12 -11.01 -15.70
C THR A 159 2.96 -11.99 -15.88
N LEU A 160 1.73 -11.49 -15.99
CA LEU A 160 0.54 -12.31 -16.22
C LEU A 160 0.54 -12.93 -17.61
N ASP A 161 0.92 -12.18 -18.64
CA ASP A 161 1.02 -12.69 -20.02
C ASP A 161 2.09 -13.77 -20.15
N ASP A 162 3.26 -13.59 -19.51
CA ASP A 162 4.33 -14.60 -19.46
C ASP A 162 3.85 -15.87 -18.73
N SER A 163 3.08 -15.72 -17.65
CA SER A 163 2.51 -16.84 -16.91
C SER A 163 1.45 -17.60 -17.72
N LEU A 164 0.59 -16.89 -18.44
CA LEU A 164 -0.41 -17.47 -19.32
C LEU A 164 0.23 -18.24 -20.48
N THR A 165 1.32 -17.71 -21.04
CA THR A 165 2.08 -18.37 -22.12
C THR A 165 2.67 -19.69 -21.64
N LYS A 166 3.34 -19.69 -20.48
CA LYS A 166 3.87 -20.91 -19.87
C LYS A 166 2.80 -21.96 -19.61
N TRP A 167 1.67 -21.53 -19.05
CA TRP A 167 0.56 -22.43 -18.77
C TRP A 167 -0.03 -23.06 -20.03
N ARG A 168 -0.17 -22.30 -21.13
CA ARG A 168 -0.61 -22.83 -22.42
C ARG A 168 0.37 -23.88 -22.97
N GLU A 169 1.66 -23.62 -22.90
CA GLU A 169 2.70 -24.56 -23.32
C GLU A 169 2.69 -25.88 -22.53
N GLU A 170 2.31 -25.81 -21.23
CA GLU A 170 2.16 -26.99 -20.36
C GLU A 170 0.93 -27.81 -20.69
N VAL A 171 -0.18 -27.16 -21.04
CA VAL A 171 -1.44 -27.83 -21.41
C VAL A 171 -1.37 -28.48 -22.78
N ASP A 172 -0.59 -27.90 -23.70
CA ASP A 172 -0.43 -28.42 -25.08
C ASP A 172 0.60 -29.57 -25.18
N ARG A 173 1.23 -29.98 -24.07
CA ARG A 173 2.15 -31.15 -23.98
C ARG A 173 1.42 -32.40 -23.56
#